data_cecd5e3c36d06cd99f10d9ad7af87cee
#
_entry.id   cecd5e3c36d06cd99f10d9ad7af87cee
#
_cell.length_a   1.000
_cell.length_b   1.000
_cell.length_c   1.000
_cell.angle_alpha   90.00
_cell.angle_beta   90.00
_cell.angle_gamma   90.00
#
_symmetry.space_group_name_H-M   'P 1'
#
loop_
_entity.id
_entity.type
_entity.pdbx_description
1 polymer ?
#
loop_
_entity_poly.entity_id
_entity_poly.type
_entity_poly.pdbx_seq_one_letter_code
_entity_poly.pdbx_strand_id
1 'polypeptide(L)'
;MFDAYLYELSWMLAALFFGVGMGTLTGIIPGFHVNNVALILLALAPGMLSLGIPLSAIAGIIVSTGTVHTFLNYIPSALMGAPDADQALSLLPGHRMLLSGNAARGVAWSARGSQLGLFLSLPLIIVARIAFGPEL
;
A
#
# COMPACT_ATOMS: atom_id res chain seq x y z
N MET A 1 28.40 -14.63 3.93
CA MET A 1 27.86 -13.45 3.22
C MET A 1 26.67 -13.84 2.34
N PHE A 2 26.80 -14.83 1.44
CA PHE A 2 25.69 -15.28 0.57
C PHE A 2 24.46 -15.76 1.35
N ASP A 3 24.66 -16.57 2.39
CA ASP A 3 23.56 -17.08 3.23
C ASP A 3 22.78 -15.96 3.95
N ALA A 4 23.47 -14.89 4.36
CA ALA A 4 22.80 -13.74 4.98
C ALA A 4 21.93 -12.99 3.98
N TYR A 5 22.37 -12.85 2.72
CA TYR A 5 21.54 -12.26 1.66
C TYR A 5 20.32 -13.12 1.33
N LEU A 6 20.48 -14.44 1.27
CA LEU A 6 19.34 -15.35 1.05
C LEU A 6 18.34 -15.29 2.19
N TYR A 7 18.80 -15.20 3.43
CA TYR A 7 17.94 -15.04 4.60
C TYR A 7 17.12 -13.75 4.52
N GLU A 8 17.77 -12.61 4.31
CA GLU A 8 17.07 -11.32 4.14
C GLU A 8 16.10 -11.33 2.96
N LEU A 9 16.51 -11.86 1.82
CA LEU A 9 15.66 -11.97 0.64
C LEU A 9 14.42 -12.83 0.91
N SER A 10 14.56 -13.94 1.60
CA SER A 10 13.43 -14.81 1.94
C SER A 10 12.40 -14.10 2.83
N TRP A 11 12.86 -13.34 3.84
CA TRP A 11 11.99 -12.52 4.68
C TRP A 11 11.32 -11.40 3.90
N MET A 12 12.03 -10.74 3.01
CA MET A 12 11.47 -9.69 2.16
C MET A 12 10.40 -10.22 1.21
N LEU A 13 10.62 -11.38 0.60
CA LEU A 13 9.61 -12.03 -0.25
C LEU A 13 8.37 -12.43 0.55
N ALA A 14 8.56 -13.06 1.72
CA ALA A 14 7.45 -13.42 2.61
C ALA A 14 6.66 -12.17 3.04
N ALA A 15 7.37 -11.09 3.41
CA ALA A 15 6.78 -9.80 3.78
C ALA A 15 5.95 -9.19 2.65
N LEU A 16 6.47 -9.23 1.41
CA LEU A 16 5.75 -8.74 0.23
C LEU A 16 4.45 -9.52 0.01
N PHE A 17 4.50 -10.86 0.02
CA PHE A 17 3.30 -11.68 -0.18
C PHE A 17 2.26 -11.46 0.93
N PHE A 18 2.70 -11.41 2.18
CA PHE A 18 1.80 -11.15 3.31
C PHE A 18 1.18 -9.76 3.21
N GLY A 19 2.00 -8.74 2.91
CA GLY A 19 1.54 -7.37 2.75
C GLY A 19 0.58 -7.17 1.56
N VAL A 20 0.81 -7.87 0.44
CA VAL A 20 -0.13 -7.89 -0.70
C VAL A 20 -1.48 -8.46 -0.26
N GLY A 21 -1.50 -9.56 0.48
CA GLY A 21 -2.73 -10.15 1.03
C GLY A 21 -3.47 -9.18 1.96
N MET A 22 -2.75 -8.60 2.91
CA MET A 22 -3.32 -7.62 3.85
C MET A 22 -3.80 -6.35 3.16
N GLY A 23 -3.03 -5.83 2.19
CA GLY A 23 -3.42 -4.67 1.39
C GLY A 23 -4.65 -4.92 0.53
N THR A 24 -4.79 -6.14 0.02
CA THR A 24 -5.99 -6.55 -0.72
C THR A 24 -7.22 -6.58 0.20
N LEU A 25 -7.09 -7.16 1.37
CA LEU A 25 -8.19 -7.21 2.35
C LEU A 25 -8.60 -5.80 2.80
N THR A 26 -7.63 -4.99 3.22
CA THR A 26 -7.91 -3.63 3.69
C THR A 26 -8.41 -2.71 2.58
N GLY A 27 -7.96 -2.90 1.34
CA GLY A 27 -8.38 -2.08 0.20
C GLY A 27 -9.77 -2.41 -0.33
N ILE A 28 -10.25 -3.66 -0.16
CA ILE A 28 -11.58 -4.07 -0.64
C ILE A 28 -12.65 -3.90 0.43
N ILE A 29 -12.29 -4.01 1.72
CA ILE A 29 -13.24 -3.91 2.84
C ILE A 29 -13.37 -2.43 3.23
N PRO A 30 -14.55 -1.79 3.01
CA PRO A 30 -14.74 -0.39 3.37
C PRO A 30 -14.56 -0.16 4.87
N GLY A 31 -13.89 0.93 5.23
CA GLY A 31 -13.68 1.32 6.62
C GLY A 31 -12.53 0.58 7.33
N PHE A 32 -11.82 -0.31 6.65
CA PHE A 32 -10.66 -0.98 7.20
C PHE A 32 -9.37 -0.33 6.69
N HIS A 33 -8.88 0.65 7.40
CA HIS A 33 -7.72 1.46 7.00
C HIS A 33 -6.39 0.72 7.16
N VAL A 34 -5.49 0.93 6.21
CA VAL A 34 -4.09 0.45 6.26
C VAL A 34 -3.34 0.96 7.50
N ASN A 35 -3.67 2.14 7.99
CA ASN A 35 -3.08 2.71 9.20
C ASN A 35 -3.30 1.82 10.44
N ASN A 36 -4.46 1.16 10.54
CA ASN A 36 -4.72 0.23 11.64
C ASN A 36 -3.79 -0.98 11.58
N VAL A 37 -3.52 -1.51 10.38
CA VAL A 37 -2.56 -2.59 10.18
C VAL A 37 -1.15 -2.15 10.58
N ALA A 38 -0.73 -0.95 10.16
CA ALA A 38 0.58 -0.40 10.52
C ALA A 38 0.73 -0.23 12.03
N LEU A 39 -0.28 0.31 12.70
CA LEU A 39 -0.26 0.47 14.17
C LEU A 39 -0.22 -0.87 14.91
N ILE A 40 -0.97 -1.88 14.46
CA ILE A 40 -0.94 -3.23 15.03
C ILE A 40 0.46 -3.84 14.84
N LEU A 41 1.03 -3.75 13.64
CA LEU A 41 2.38 -4.27 13.37
C LEU A 41 3.45 -3.56 14.20
N LEU A 42 3.36 -2.24 14.38
CA LEU A 42 4.26 -1.49 15.25
C LEU A 42 4.13 -1.93 16.70
N ALA A 43 2.93 -2.15 17.20
CA ALA A 43 2.70 -2.64 18.56
C ALA A 43 3.24 -4.06 18.76
N LEU A 44 3.16 -4.92 17.74
CA LEU A 44 3.67 -6.28 17.78
C LEU A 44 5.18 -6.38 17.46
N ALA A 45 5.79 -5.33 16.94
CA ALA A 45 7.17 -5.33 16.45
C ALA A 45 8.20 -5.85 17.50
N PRO A 46 8.14 -5.47 18.79
CA PRO A 46 9.06 -6.00 19.78
C PRO A 46 8.99 -7.53 19.92
N GLY A 47 7.77 -8.09 19.91
CA GLY A 47 7.55 -9.54 19.92
C GLY A 47 8.05 -10.22 18.65
N MET A 48 7.78 -9.63 17.49
CA MET A 48 8.23 -10.15 16.19
C MET A 48 9.76 -10.17 16.09
N LEU A 49 10.43 -9.11 16.56
CA LEU A 49 11.89 -9.03 16.62
C LEU A 49 12.47 -10.10 17.53
N SER A 50 11.84 -10.36 18.69
CA SER A 50 12.30 -11.43 19.62
C SER A 50 12.15 -12.84 19.03
N LEU A 51 11.26 -13.03 18.08
CA LEU A 51 11.09 -14.28 17.31
C LEU A 51 12.04 -14.38 16.11
N GLY A 52 12.94 -13.40 15.92
CA GLY A 52 13.91 -13.39 14.82
C GLY A 52 13.39 -12.84 13.50
N ILE A 53 12.20 -12.22 13.48
CA ILE A 53 11.70 -11.54 12.28
C ILE A 53 12.45 -10.22 12.12
N PRO A 54 13.16 -9.99 11.01
CA PRO A 54 13.95 -8.77 10.85
C PRO A 54 13.07 -7.53 10.68
N LEU A 55 13.57 -6.38 11.12
CA LEU A 55 12.87 -5.10 10.99
C LEU A 55 12.53 -4.76 9.53
N SER A 56 13.40 -5.13 8.60
CA SER A 56 13.19 -4.99 7.16
C SER A 56 11.92 -5.70 6.68
N ALA A 57 11.63 -6.90 7.21
CA ALA A 57 10.41 -7.63 6.89
C ALA A 57 9.15 -6.92 7.44
N ILE A 58 9.19 -6.42 8.68
CA ILE A 58 8.08 -5.67 9.28
C ILE A 58 7.78 -4.41 8.46
N ALA A 59 8.82 -3.65 8.13
CA ALA A 59 8.69 -2.48 7.25
C ALA A 59 8.17 -2.86 5.86
N GLY A 60 8.66 -3.96 5.29
CA GLY A 60 8.21 -4.51 4.01
C GLY A 60 6.72 -4.84 4.00
N ILE A 61 6.19 -5.43 5.07
CA ILE A 61 4.75 -5.71 5.22
C ILE A 61 3.96 -4.39 5.20
N ILE A 62 4.38 -3.40 5.97
CA ILE A 62 3.66 -2.11 6.05
C ILE A 62 3.63 -1.42 4.69
N VAL A 63 4.78 -1.32 4.02
CA VAL A 63 4.90 -0.66 2.72
C VAL A 63 4.09 -1.39 1.63
N SER A 64 4.20 -2.72 1.55
CA SER A 64 3.45 -3.49 0.56
C SER A 64 1.94 -3.47 0.82
N THR A 65 1.51 -3.53 2.08
CA THR A 65 0.11 -3.35 2.47
C THR A 65 -0.41 -1.99 2.02
N GLY A 66 0.31 -0.90 2.32
CA GLY A 66 -0.08 0.45 1.95
C GLY A 66 -0.16 0.64 0.44
N THR A 67 0.83 0.13 -0.29
CA THR A 67 0.85 0.22 -1.76
C THR A 67 -0.37 -0.47 -2.36
N VAL A 68 -0.64 -1.72 -2.01
CA VAL A 68 -1.77 -2.48 -2.57
C VAL A 68 -3.11 -1.88 -2.14
N HIS A 69 -3.24 -1.48 -0.87
CA HIS A 69 -4.43 -0.79 -0.37
C HIS A 69 -4.79 0.43 -1.22
N THR A 70 -3.81 1.28 -1.51
CA THR A 70 -4.01 2.51 -2.30
C THR A 70 -4.52 2.24 -3.71
N PHE A 71 -4.15 1.10 -4.32
CA PHE A 71 -4.69 0.71 -5.63
C PHE A 71 -6.13 0.19 -5.56
N LEU A 72 -6.50 -0.48 -4.48
CA LEU A 72 -7.77 -1.22 -4.38
C LEU A 72 -8.89 -0.46 -3.68
N ASN A 73 -8.58 0.46 -2.75
CA ASN A 73 -9.58 1.19 -1.97
C ASN A 73 -10.49 2.11 -2.80
N TYR A 74 -10.10 2.44 -4.03
CA TYR A 74 -10.95 3.14 -4.97
C TYR A 74 -12.19 2.31 -5.37
N ILE A 75 -12.05 0.98 -5.41
CA ILE A 75 -13.15 0.10 -5.86
C ILE A 75 -14.39 0.22 -4.96
N PRO A 76 -14.31 -0.04 -3.64
CA PRO A 76 -15.46 0.15 -2.77
C PRO A 76 -15.90 1.60 -2.68
N SER A 77 -14.98 2.56 -2.70
CA SER A 77 -15.30 3.99 -2.69
C SER A 77 -16.17 4.39 -3.88
N ALA A 78 -15.79 3.99 -5.08
CA ALA A 78 -16.50 4.35 -6.31
C ALA A 78 -17.80 3.55 -6.50
N LEU A 79 -17.81 2.25 -6.15
CA LEU A 79 -18.94 1.37 -6.44
C LEU A 79 -19.99 1.38 -5.33
N MET A 80 -19.59 1.52 -4.07
CA MET A 80 -20.49 1.47 -2.92
C MET A 80 -20.77 2.84 -2.29
N GLY A 81 -20.09 3.88 -2.75
CA GLY A 81 -20.22 5.22 -2.17
C GLY A 81 -19.71 5.30 -0.72
N ALA A 82 -18.73 4.48 -0.36
CA ALA A 82 -18.08 4.44 0.95
C ALA A 82 -16.65 5.01 0.85
N PRO A 83 -16.48 6.35 0.72
CA PRO A 83 -15.17 6.93 0.49
C PRO A 83 -14.32 6.92 1.75
N ASP A 84 -13.06 6.56 1.58
CA ASP A 84 -12.01 6.93 2.50
C ASP A 84 -11.64 8.41 2.31
N ALA A 85 -11.10 9.05 3.34
CA ALA A 85 -10.69 10.45 3.27
C ALA A 85 -9.74 10.72 2.09
N ASP A 86 -8.84 9.77 1.80
CA ASP A 86 -7.88 9.84 0.71
C ASP A 86 -8.52 9.79 -0.69
N GLN A 87 -9.76 9.28 -0.78
CA GLN A 87 -10.49 9.12 -2.04
C GLN A 87 -11.55 10.21 -2.28
N ALA A 88 -11.71 11.15 -1.34
CA ALA A 88 -12.79 12.15 -1.37
C ALA A 88 -12.85 12.95 -2.70
N LEU A 89 -11.69 13.32 -3.25
CA LEU A 89 -11.63 14.09 -4.50
C LEU A 89 -11.93 13.26 -5.75
N SER A 90 -11.63 11.96 -5.73
CA SER A 90 -11.86 11.06 -6.85
C SER A 90 -13.27 10.46 -6.88
N LEU A 91 -14.01 10.60 -5.78
CA LEU A 91 -15.34 10.03 -5.61
C LEU A 91 -16.35 10.58 -6.64
N LEU A 92 -16.43 11.89 -6.81
CA LEU A 92 -17.42 12.51 -7.71
C LEU A 92 -17.29 12.06 -9.17
N PRO A 93 -16.09 12.10 -9.80
CA PRO A 93 -15.94 11.57 -11.15
C PRO A 93 -16.17 10.06 -11.22
N GLY A 94 -15.72 9.29 -10.22
CA GLY A 94 -15.95 7.85 -10.13
C GLY A 94 -17.43 7.49 -10.07
N HIS A 95 -18.19 8.17 -9.23
CA HIS A 95 -19.63 7.96 -9.09
C HIS A 95 -20.41 8.33 -10.36
N ARG A 96 -20.04 9.41 -11.04
CA ARG A 96 -20.62 9.75 -12.36
C ARG A 96 -20.37 8.65 -13.38
N MET A 97 -19.18 8.06 -13.40
CA MET A 97 -18.84 6.95 -14.29
C MET A 97 -19.65 5.71 -13.95
N LEU A 98 -19.88 5.43 -12.67
CA LEU A 98 -20.76 4.34 -12.22
C LEU A 98 -22.19 4.55 -12.73
N LEU A 99 -22.77 5.73 -12.48
CA LEU A 99 -24.14 6.05 -12.90
C LEU A 99 -24.33 6.04 -14.43
N SER A 100 -23.27 6.31 -15.21
CA SER A 100 -23.27 6.21 -16.67
C SER A 100 -22.97 4.81 -17.20
N GLY A 101 -22.87 3.78 -16.34
CA GLY A 101 -22.57 2.40 -16.74
C GLY A 101 -21.08 2.15 -17.08
N ASN A 102 -20.20 3.10 -16.79
CA ASN A 102 -18.76 3.05 -17.10
C ASN A 102 -17.87 2.78 -15.87
N ALA A 103 -18.38 2.10 -14.84
CA ALA A 103 -17.66 1.85 -13.60
C ALA A 103 -16.29 1.19 -13.81
N ALA A 104 -16.22 0.14 -14.66
CA ALA A 104 -14.98 -0.54 -14.99
C ALA A 104 -13.91 0.40 -15.59
N ARG A 105 -14.33 1.36 -16.39
CA ARG A 105 -13.45 2.42 -16.92
C ARG A 105 -12.91 3.31 -15.80
N GLY A 106 -13.76 3.69 -14.85
CA GLY A 106 -13.36 4.48 -13.67
C GLY A 106 -12.27 3.78 -12.87
N VAL A 107 -12.47 2.51 -12.56
CA VAL A 107 -11.47 1.68 -11.87
C VAL A 107 -10.17 1.59 -12.68
N ALA A 108 -10.26 1.35 -14.00
CA ALA A 108 -9.08 1.26 -14.85
C ALA A 108 -8.28 2.59 -14.91
N TRP A 109 -8.96 3.73 -14.96
CA TRP A 109 -8.31 5.06 -14.94
C TRP A 109 -7.65 5.34 -13.58
N SER A 110 -8.31 5.00 -12.47
CA SER A 110 -7.73 5.13 -11.13
C SER A 110 -6.48 4.27 -10.99
N ALA A 111 -6.53 3.01 -11.39
CA ALA A 111 -5.37 2.11 -11.35
C ALA A 111 -4.19 2.64 -12.17
N ARG A 112 -4.45 3.17 -13.38
CA ARG A 112 -3.39 3.80 -14.20
C ARG A 112 -2.82 5.04 -13.55
N GLY A 113 -3.65 5.88 -12.94
CA GLY A 113 -3.21 7.05 -12.19
C GLY A 113 -2.29 6.67 -11.03
N SER A 114 -2.67 5.65 -10.25
CA SER A 114 -1.87 5.12 -9.15
C SER A 114 -0.54 4.53 -9.63
N GLN A 115 -0.55 3.80 -10.77
CA GLN A 115 0.68 3.30 -11.38
C GLN A 115 1.62 4.45 -11.80
N LEU A 116 1.10 5.47 -12.46
CA LEU A 116 1.90 6.65 -12.85
C LEU A 116 2.45 7.36 -11.62
N GLY A 117 1.64 7.54 -10.58
CA GLY A 117 2.06 8.12 -9.30
C GLY A 117 3.20 7.33 -8.68
N LEU A 118 3.11 6.00 -8.66
CA LEU A 118 4.16 5.12 -8.15
C LEU A 118 5.46 5.28 -8.95
N PHE A 119 5.40 5.22 -10.28
CA PHE A 119 6.58 5.40 -11.13
C PHE A 119 7.22 6.79 -10.97
N LEU A 120 6.42 7.84 -10.82
CA LEU A 120 6.93 9.19 -10.60
C LEU A 120 7.51 9.38 -9.19
N SER A 121 7.04 8.64 -8.20
CA SER A 121 7.57 8.70 -6.83
C SER A 121 8.97 8.11 -6.69
N LEU A 122 9.33 7.11 -7.51
CA LEU A 122 10.65 6.46 -7.44
C LEU A 122 11.82 7.45 -7.64
N PRO A 123 11.87 8.28 -8.70
CA PRO A 123 12.93 9.28 -8.84
C PRO A 123 12.88 10.36 -7.74
N LEU A 124 11.70 10.66 -7.19
CA LEU A 124 11.59 11.62 -6.08
C LEU A 124 12.27 11.13 -4.80
N ILE A 125 12.32 9.82 -4.56
CA ILE A 125 13.07 9.24 -3.43
C ILE A 125 14.56 9.55 -3.58
N ILE A 126 15.09 9.44 -4.80
CA ILE A 126 16.51 9.76 -5.08
C ILE A 126 16.76 11.25 -4.83
N VAL A 127 15.88 12.12 -5.34
CA VAL A 127 15.98 13.57 -5.14
C VAL A 127 15.90 13.92 -3.65
N ALA A 128 14.95 13.32 -2.91
CA ALA A 128 14.82 13.55 -1.48
C ALA A 128 16.08 13.11 -0.71
N ARG A 129 16.65 11.96 -1.07
CA ARG A 129 17.89 11.47 -0.46
C ARG A 129 19.09 12.39 -0.72
N ILE A 130 19.16 13.00 -1.91
CA ILE A 130 20.21 13.98 -2.25
C ILE A 130 19.99 15.30 -1.49
N ALA A 131 18.74 15.76 -1.40
CA ALA A 131 18.40 17.04 -0.80
C ALA A 131 18.52 17.05 0.73
N PHE A 132 18.15 15.93 1.38
CA PHE A 132 18.09 15.84 2.84
C PHE A 132 19.25 15.02 3.45
N GLY A 133 20.12 14.42 2.62
CA GLY A 133 21.29 13.65 3.05
C GLY A 133 20.98 12.18 3.33
N PRO A 134 22.02 11.38 3.65
CA PRO A 134 21.91 9.94 3.86
C PRO A 134 21.23 9.54 5.17
N GLU A 135 20.84 10.48 5.99
CA GLU A 135 20.28 10.30 7.33
C GLU A 135 18.76 10.00 7.34
N LEU A 136 18.13 9.98 6.15
CA LEU A 136 16.71 9.63 5.99
C LEU A 136 16.52 8.15 5.72
#